data_c0e3d258559603220addc1862c184726
#
_entry.id   c0e3d258559603220addc1862c184726
#
_cell.length_a   1.000
_cell.length_b   1.000
_cell.length_c   1.000
_cell.angle_alpha   90.00
_cell.angle_beta   90.00
_cell.angle_gamma   90.00
#
_symmetry.space_group_name_H-M   'P 1'
#
loop_
_entity.id
_entity.type
_entity.pdbx_description
1 polymer ?
#
loop_
_entity_poly.entity_id
_entity_poly.type
_entity_poly.pdbx_seq_one_letter_code
_entity_poly.pdbx_strand_id
1 'polypeptide(L)'
;AFADADATLAALADAMHGVGASLRPLQVPAAAVSIEDAVRSYLFNSQLLSRADGRMLLVVPEECRHVEPVWAYLQDLLASQGPIAEVRVFDLKQSMQNGGGPACLRLRVALTADECAAVNPAVWINDARYASLCAWVDRHYRDRLSADDLADPQLLQECRTALDELTQLLQLGSIYPFQRG
;
A
#
# COMPACT_ATOMS: atom_id res chain seq x y z
N ALA A 1 -3.97 -1.15 -19.15
CA ALA A 1 -4.79 -0.35 -20.08
C ALA A 1 -6.19 -0.96 -20.12
N PHE A 2 -7.23 -0.11 -20.22
CA PHE A 2 -8.60 -0.57 -20.43
C PHE A 2 -8.78 -0.98 -21.90
N ALA A 3 -9.64 -1.97 -22.15
CA ALA A 3 -9.97 -2.38 -23.53
C ALA A 3 -10.66 -1.26 -24.29
N ASP A 4 -11.55 -0.51 -23.61
CA ASP A 4 -12.20 0.71 -24.07
C ASP A 4 -12.03 1.78 -23.00
N ALA A 5 -11.03 2.64 -23.18
CA ALA A 5 -10.69 3.66 -22.20
C ALA A 5 -11.74 4.77 -22.13
N ASP A 6 -12.30 5.17 -23.25
CA ASP A 6 -13.26 6.29 -23.32
C ASP A 6 -14.58 5.91 -22.67
N ALA A 7 -15.11 4.74 -22.99
CA ALA A 7 -16.35 4.23 -22.35
C ALA A 7 -16.15 4.02 -20.83
N THR A 8 -14.99 3.50 -20.44
CA THR A 8 -14.66 3.28 -19.00
C THR A 8 -14.57 4.60 -18.25
N LEU A 9 -13.88 5.61 -18.81
CA LEU A 9 -13.74 6.92 -18.19
C LEU A 9 -15.08 7.67 -18.11
N ALA A 10 -15.93 7.54 -19.14
CA ALA A 10 -17.28 8.12 -19.12
C ALA A 10 -18.11 7.49 -17.99
N ALA A 11 -18.15 6.15 -17.90
CA ALA A 11 -18.90 5.45 -16.85
C ALA A 11 -18.39 5.82 -15.44
N LEU A 12 -17.08 5.96 -15.24
CA LEU A 12 -16.51 6.40 -13.98
C LEU A 12 -16.86 7.86 -13.66
N ALA A 13 -16.86 8.76 -14.67
CA ALA A 13 -17.23 10.15 -14.49
C ALA A 13 -18.71 10.28 -14.07
N ASP A 14 -19.60 9.52 -14.71
CA ASP A 14 -21.03 9.49 -14.38
C ASP A 14 -21.27 8.96 -12.96
N ALA A 15 -20.58 7.90 -12.57
CA ALA A 15 -20.67 7.35 -11.22
C ALA A 15 -20.18 8.34 -10.15
N MET A 16 -19.08 9.04 -10.42
CA MET A 16 -18.55 10.08 -9.52
C MET A 16 -19.50 11.27 -9.41
N HIS A 17 -20.11 11.70 -10.53
CA HIS A 17 -21.09 12.76 -10.53
C HIS A 17 -22.33 12.37 -9.70
N GLY A 18 -22.76 11.12 -9.77
CA GLY A 18 -23.88 10.59 -8.98
C GLY A 18 -23.71 10.68 -7.46
N VAL A 19 -22.45 10.76 -6.97
CA VAL A 19 -22.10 10.97 -5.55
C VAL A 19 -21.63 12.40 -5.25
N GLY A 20 -21.85 13.34 -6.16
CA GLY A 20 -21.48 14.76 -5.98
C GLY A 20 -19.98 15.03 -6.09
N ALA A 21 -19.22 14.14 -6.70
CA ALA A 21 -17.77 14.28 -6.89
C ALA A 21 -17.42 14.40 -8.39
N SER A 22 -16.18 14.79 -8.69
CA SER A 22 -15.67 14.88 -10.07
C SER A 22 -14.47 13.96 -10.26
N LEU A 23 -14.45 13.24 -11.38
CA LEU A 23 -13.32 12.43 -11.80
C LEU A 23 -12.26 13.34 -12.46
N ARG A 24 -11.01 13.18 -12.04
CA ARG A 24 -9.85 13.80 -12.69
C ARG A 24 -8.88 12.70 -13.12
N PRO A 25 -9.00 12.16 -14.34
CA PRO A 25 -8.14 11.09 -14.82
C PRO A 25 -6.74 11.63 -15.13
N LEU A 26 -5.71 10.96 -14.65
CA LEU A 26 -4.32 11.16 -15.06
C LEU A 26 -3.94 9.99 -15.97
N GLN A 27 -4.06 10.23 -17.27
CA GLN A 27 -3.67 9.24 -18.27
C GLN A 27 -2.17 9.26 -18.48
N VAL A 28 -1.53 8.09 -18.47
CA VAL A 28 -0.13 7.92 -18.84
C VAL A 28 -0.07 7.57 -20.32
N PRO A 29 0.41 8.46 -21.19
CA PRO A 29 0.48 8.17 -22.62
C PRO A 29 1.47 7.04 -22.91
N ALA A 30 1.09 6.08 -23.77
CA ALA A 30 1.96 4.97 -24.15
C ALA A 30 3.25 5.45 -24.86
N ALA A 31 3.22 6.65 -25.45
CA ALA A 31 4.40 7.27 -26.05
C ALA A 31 5.40 7.79 -25.00
N ALA A 32 4.92 8.14 -23.80
CA ALA A 32 5.78 8.58 -22.69
C ALA A 32 6.29 7.41 -21.86
N VAL A 33 5.40 6.45 -21.56
CA VAL A 33 5.73 5.25 -20.78
C VAL A 33 5.11 4.03 -21.47
N SER A 34 5.94 3.12 -21.95
CA SER A 34 5.47 1.88 -22.55
C SER A 34 4.82 0.96 -21.49
N ILE A 35 4.00 0.02 -21.91
CA ILE A 35 3.42 -1.00 -21.01
C ILE A 35 4.53 -1.80 -20.33
N GLU A 36 5.59 -2.13 -21.07
CA GLU A 36 6.74 -2.87 -20.53
C GLU A 36 7.45 -2.08 -19.44
N ASP A 37 7.71 -0.79 -19.67
CA ASP A 37 8.31 0.09 -18.66
C ASP A 37 7.42 0.28 -17.43
N ALA A 38 6.11 0.41 -17.63
CA ALA A 38 5.16 0.52 -16.54
C ALA A 38 5.10 -0.74 -15.68
N VAL A 39 5.20 -1.93 -16.30
CA VAL A 39 5.25 -3.22 -15.59
C VAL A 39 6.59 -3.37 -14.88
N ARG A 40 7.70 -3.09 -15.55
CA ARG A 40 9.06 -3.22 -14.98
C ARG A 40 9.30 -2.28 -13.79
N SER A 41 8.73 -1.09 -13.83
CA SER A 41 8.82 -0.10 -12.76
C SER A 41 7.77 -0.24 -11.66
N TYR A 42 6.77 -1.10 -11.84
CA TYR A 42 5.60 -1.18 -10.96
C TYR A 42 4.86 0.16 -10.81
N LEU A 43 4.91 1.04 -11.81
CA LEU A 43 4.32 2.38 -11.76
C LEU A 43 2.86 2.39 -11.28
N PHE A 44 2.03 1.48 -11.80
CA PHE A 44 0.61 1.40 -11.44
C PHE A 44 0.36 0.66 -10.11
N ASN A 45 1.41 0.15 -9.47
CA ASN A 45 1.37 -0.34 -8.09
C ASN A 45 1.77 0.75 -7.09
N SER A 46 1.62 2.00 -7.48
CA SER A 46 1.86 3.18 -6.64
C SER A 46 0.65 3.50 -5.77
N GLN A 47 0.85 4.32 -4.75
CA GLN A 47 -0.19 4.74 -3.83
C GLN A 47 -0.43 6.25 -3.93
N LEU A 48 -1.70 6.64 -4.11
CA LEU A 48 -2.13 8.04 -4.06
C LEU A 48 -2.64 8.38 -2.66
N LEU A 49 -2.10 9.44 -2.07
CA LEU A 49 -2.50 9.94 -0.76
C LEU A 49 -2.94 11.41 -0.89
N SER A 50 -4.05 11.75 -0.24
CA SER A 50 -4.54 13.13 -0.18
C SER A 50 -3.68 13.96 0.77
N ARG A 51 -3.42 15.21 0.39
CA ARG A 51 -2.72 16.21 1.19
C ARG A 51 -3.72 17.26 1.71
N ALA A 52 -3.32 17.98 2.74
CA ALA A 52 -4.14 19.05 3.32
C ALA A 52 -4.39 20.22 2.36
N ASP A 53 -3.51 20.42 1.37
CA ASP A 53 -3.64 21.47 0.33
C ASP A 53 -4.57 21.06 -0.83
N GLY A 54 -5.26 19.94 -0.72
CA GLY A 54 -6.17 19.40 -1.75
C GLY A 54 -5.49 18.73 -2.94
N ARG A 55 -4.16 18.73 -2.98
CA ARG A 55 -3.37 17.99 -3.97
C ARG A 55 -3.03 16.60 -3.46
N MET A 56 -2.33 15.80 -4.26
CA MET A 56 -2.01 14.42 -3.97
C MET A 56 -0.50 14.22 -3.84
N LEU A 57 -0.12 13.29 -2.96
CA LEU A 57 1.19 12.67 -2.90
C LEU A 57 1.12 11.32 -3.60
N LEU A 58 2.04 11.06 -4.52
CA LEU A 58 2.23 9.76 -5.15
C LEU A 58 3.41 9.03 -4.49
N VAL A 59 3.15 7.90 -3.87
CA VAL A 59 4.17 7.01 -3.30
C VAL A 59 4.48 5.92 -4.31
N VAL A 60 5.73 5.84 -4.75
CA VAL A 60 6.18 4.92 -5.80
C VAL A 60 7.33 4.03 -5.29
N PRO A 61 7.49 2.81 -5.83
CA PRO A 61 8.67 2.00 -5.56
C PRO A 61 9.91 2.57 -6.26
N GLU A 62 11.09 2.21 -5.77
CA GLU A 62 12.37 2.73 -6.28
C GLU A 62 12.61 2.34 -7.75
N GLU A 63 12.04 1.24 -8.22
CA GLU A 63 12.08 0.81 -9.61
C GLU A 63 11.59 1.90 -10.59
N CYS A 64 10.66 2.76 -10.16
CA CYS A 64 10.23 3.91 -10.96
C CYS A 64 11.37 4.88 -11.26
N ARG A 65 12.34 5.02 -10.35
CA ARG A 65 13.52 5.88 -10.53
C ARG A 65 14.56 5.26 -11.48
N HIS A 66 14.62 3.94 -11.53
CA HIS A 66 15.58 3.20 -12.34
C HIS A 66 15.12 2.98 -13.79
N VAL A 67 13.86 3.25 -14.11
CA VAL A 67 13.31 3.17 -15.47
C VAL A 67 13.18 4.59 -16.00
N GLU A 68 14.15 5.01 -16.83
CA GLU A 68 14.29 6.40 -17.29
C GLU A 68 13.01 7.02 -17.85
N PRO A 69 12.24 6.39 -18.77
CA PRO A 69 11.00 6.98 -19.28
C PRO A 69 9.96 7.22 -18.18
N VAL A 70 9.88 6.33 -17.22
CA VAL A 70 8.95 6.46 -16.08
C VAL A 70 9.36 7.62 -15.19
N TRP A 71 10.65 7.71 -14.88
CA TRP A 71 11.14 8.79 -14.02
C TRP A 71 10.99 10.16 -14.68
N ALA A 72 11.32 10.28 -15.98
CA ALA A 72 11.08 11.50 -16.75
C ALA A 72 9.60 11.91 -16.74
N TYR A 73 8.70 10.97 -17.00
CA TYR A 73 7.25 11.23 -16.92
C TYR A 73 6.81 11.72 -15.53
N LEU A 74 7.32 11.14 -14.45
CA LEU A 74 6.99 11.60 -13.09
C LEU A 74 7.53 13.01 -12.80
N GLN A 75 8.70 13.37 -13.32
CA GLN A 75 9.24 14.72 -13.20
C GLN A 75 8.40 15.74 -13.98
N ASP A 76 7.99 15.41 -15.20
CA ASP A 76 7.11 16.25 -16.02
C ASP A 76 5.74 16.42 -15.35
N LEU A 77 5.22 15.35 -14.74
CA LEU A 77 3.97 15.39 -13.98
C LEU A 77 4.06 16.39 -12.80
N LEU A 78 5.18 16.41 -12.09
CA LEU A 78 5.43 17.37 -11.00
C LEU A 78 5.58 18.81 -11.54
N ALA A 79 6.32 18.98 -12.64
CA ALA A 79 6.54 20.28 -13.28
C ALA A 79 5.25 20.90 -13.84
N SER A 80 4.28 20.10 -14.21
CA SER A 80 2.97 20.53 -14.72
C SER A 80 2.09 21.27 -13.70
N GLN A 81 2.47 21.27 -12.42
CA GLN A 81 1.69 21.81 -11.31
C GLN A 81 0.23 21.28 -11.25
N GLY A 82 0.05 20.07 -11.73
CA GLY A 82 -1.22 19.38 -11.73
C GLY A 82 -1.67 18.91 -10.33
N PRO A 83 -2.53 17.89 -10.26
CA PRO A 83 -3.05 17.39 -9.00
C PRO A 83 -2.00 16.66 -8.14
N ILE A 84 -0.89 16.21 -8.74
CA ILE A 84 0.21 15.59 -7.98
C ILE A 84 1.18 16.69 -7.54
N ALA A 85 1.33 16.84 -6.22
CA ALA A 85 2.21 17.84 -5.62
C ALA A 85 3.60 17.30 -5.28
N GLU A 86 3.70 16.00 -5.08
CA GLU A 86 4.91 15.35 -4.58
C GLU A 86 4.96 13.89 -5.04
N VAL A 87 6.14 13.41 -5.33
CA VAL A 87 6.44 11.98 -5.54
C VAL A 87 7.44 11.55 -4.48
N ARG A 88 7.08 10.54 -3.68
CA ARG A 88 7.99 9.88 -2.74
C ARG A 88 8.36 8.51 -3.22
N VAL A 89 9.64 8.23 -3.17
CA VAL A 89 10.22 6.95 -3.59
C VAL A 89 10.67 6.18 -2.36
N PHE A 90 10.29 4.91 -2.29
CA PHE A 90 10.76 4.00 -1.24
C PHE A 90 11.36 2.75 -1.87
N ASP A 91 12.46 2.28 -1.30
CA ASP A 91 12.97 0.95 -1.60
C ASP A 91 12.08 -0.10 -0.92
N LEU A 92 11.32 -0.80 -1.74
CA LEU A 92 10.41 -1.86 -1.33
C LEU A 92 10.80 -3.20 -1.96
N LYS A 93 12.00 -3.31 -2.48
CA LYS A 93 12.47 -4.44 -3.27
C LYS A 93 12.26 -5.78 -2.57
N GLN A 94 12.57 -5.87 -1.29
CA GLN A 94 12.37 -7.11 -0.52
C GLN A 94 10.88 -7.45 -0.38
N SER A 95 10.03 -6.47 -0.09
CA SER A 95 8.58 -6.67 -0.03
C SER A 95 8.02 -7.07 -1.39
N MET A 96 8.49 -6.44 -2.47
CA MET A 96 8.05 -6.74 -3.83
C MET A 96 8.46 -8.13 -4.30
N GLN A 97 9.62 -8.63 -3.90
CA GLN A 97 10.05 -10.01 -4.14
C GLN A 97 9.13 -11.02 -3.46
N ASN A 98 8.50 -10.65 -2.35
CA ASN A 98 7.48 -11.44 -1.66
C ASN A 98 6.05 -11.13 -2.12
N GLY A 99 5.87 -10.39 -3.21
CA GLY A 99 4.58 -10.10 -3.84
C GLY A 99 3.86 -8.85 -3.32
N GLY A 100 4.50 -8.02 -2.47
CA GLY A 100 3.88 -6.85 -1.85
C GLY A 100 4.47 -5.51 -2.33
N GLY A 101 3.84 -4.84 -3.29
CA GLY A 101 4.15 -3.44 -3.65
C GLY A 101 3.33 -2.42 -2.85
N PRO A 102 3.55 -1.09 -3.03
CA PRO A 102 2.87 -0.05 -2.25
C PRO A 102 1.36 -0.13 -2.29
N ALA A 103 0.78 -0.51 -3.43
CA ALA A 103 -0.67 -0.65 -3.57
C ALA A 103 -1.20 -1.94 -2.92
N CYS A 104 -0.41 -3.02 -2.90
CA CYS A 104 -0.82 -4.30 -2.34
C CYS A 104 -0.90 -4.29 -0.81
N LEU A 105 -0.09 -3.45 -0.16
CA LEU A 105 0.01 -3.37 1.29
C LEU A 105 -0.97 -2.35 1.91
N ARG A 106 -1.79 -1.67 1.10
CA ARG A 106 -2.75 -0.71 1.62
C ARG A 106 -4.14 -1.31 1.77
N LEU A 107 -4.78 -0.96 2.87
CA LEU A 107 -6.22 -1.06 3.05
C LEU A 107 -6.76 0.36 3.28
N ARG A 108 -7.71 0.79 2.45
CA ARG A 108 -8.44 2.05 2.64
C ARG A 108 -9.83 1.77 3.15
N VAL A 109 -10.13 2.33 4.30
CA VAL A 109 -11.47 2.29 4.89
C VAL A 109 -11.94 3.71 5.04
N ALA A 110 -13.07 4.06 4.41
CA ALA A 110 -13.70 5.35 4.61
C ALA A 110 -14.46 5.34 5.94
N LEU A 111 -14.11 6.28 6.81
CA LEU A 111 -14.68 6.41 8.15
C LEU A 111 -15.14 7.85 8.37
N THR A 112 -16.27 8.01 9.04
CA THR A 112 -16.68 9.29 9.63
C THR A 112 -15.82 9.64 10.84
N ALA A 113 -15.93 10.86 11.34
CA ALA A 113 -15.20 11.29 12.54
C ALA A 113 -15.56 10.43 13.77
N ASP A 114 -16.84 10.07 13.92
CA ASP A 114 -17.33 9.25 15.03
C ASP A 114 -16.82 7.81 14.93
N GLU A 115 -16.81 7.24 13.72
CA GLU A 115 -16.24 5.92 13.47
C GLU A 115 -14.73 5.90 13.72
N CYS A 116 -14.00 6.94 13.29
CA CYS A 116 -12.56 7.08 13.62
C CYS A 116 -12.33 7.13 15.13
N ALA A 117 -13.18 7.82 15.88
CA ALA A 117 -13.08 7.90 17.33
C ALA A 117 -13.41 6.58 18.02
N ALA A 118 -14.23 5.73 17.38
CA ALA A 118 -14.62 4.41 17.89
C ALA A 118 -13.58 3.31 17.56
N VAL A 119 -12.61 3.59 16.67
CA VAL A 119 -11.54 2.62 16.36
C VAL A 119 -10.69 2.37 17.60
N ASN A 120 -10.34 1.10 17.82
CA ASN A 120 -9.41 0.73 18.91
C ASN A 120 -8.10 1.55 18.77
N PRO A 121 -7.76 2.40 19.74
CA PRO A 121 -6.57 3.26 19.65
C PRO A 121 -5.25 2.49 19.57
N ALA A 122 -5.23 1.23 19.99
CA ALA A 122 -4.03 0.38 19.91
C ALA A 122 -3.66 -0.03 18.50
N VAL A 123 -4.55 0.11 17.50
CA VAL A 123 -4.24 -0.22 16.09
C VAL A 123 -3.71 0.98 15.31
N TRP A 124 -3.78 2.20 15.85
CA TRP A 124 -3.21 3.36 15.20
C TRP A 124 -1.69 3.35 15.26
N ILE A 125 -1.05 3.59 14.11
CA ILE A 125 0.41 3.64 14.02
C ILE A 125 0.90 5.03 14.43
N ASN A 126 1.79 5.03 15.42
CA ASN A 126 2.63 6.14 15.82
C ASN A 126 4.05 5.62 16.09
N ASP A 127 4.99 6.50 16.43
CA ASP A 127 6.40 6.11 16.62
C ASP A 127 6.57 5.02 17.70
N ALA A 128 5.85 5.11 18.81
CA ALA A 128 5.92 4.12 19.88
C ALA A 128 5.33 2.76 19.44
N ARG A 129 4.21 2.77 18.71
CA ARG A 129 3.60 1.56 18.16
C ARG A 129 4.49 0.94 17.09
N TYR A 130 5.06 1.75 16.21
CA TYR A 130 6.02 1.29 15.21
C TYR A 130 7.22 0.60 15.87
N ALA A 131 7.85 1.24 16.87
CA ALA A 131 8.95 0.62 17.60
C ALA A 131 8.57 -0.70 18.27
N SER A 132 7.36 -0.78 18.86
CA SER A 132 6.86 -2.01 19.47
C SER A 132 6.65 -3.13 18.45
N LEU A 133 6.14 -2.80 17.26
CA LEU A 133 5.96 -3.76 16.17
C LEU A 133 7.30 -4.24 15.59
N CYS A 134 8.28 -3.35 15.45
CA CYS A 134 9.63 -3.75 15.05
C CYS A 134 10.24 -4.73 16.06
N ALA A 135 10.19 -4.43 17.35
CA ALA A 135 10.68 -5.32 18.39
C ALA A 135 9.92 -6.66 18.45
N TRP A 136 8.64 -6.67 18.10
CA TRP A 136 7.86 -7.88 17.95
C TRP A 136 8.32 -8.71 16.74
N VAL A 137 8.56 -8.09 15.59
CA VAL A 137 9.12 -8.76 14.39
C VAL A 137 10.48 -9.37 14.71
N ASP A 138 11.40 -8.59 15.29
CA ASP A 138 12.75 -9.03 15.63
C ASP A 138 12.76 -10.24 16.58
N ARG A 139 11.76 -10.37 17.42
CA ARG A 139 11.63 -11.48 18.39
C ARG A 139 11.04 -12.73 17.79
N HIS A 140 10.07 -12.60 16.88
CA HIS A 140 9.24 -13.70 16.43
C HIS A 140 9.54 -14.20 15.02
N TYR A 141 10.13 -13.37 14.16
CA TYR A 141 10.40 -13.76 12.78
C TYR A 141 11.77 -14.41 12.67
N ARG A 142 11.82 -15.52 11.96
CA ARG A 142 13.08 -16.13 11.56
C ARG A 142 13.76 -15.26 10.51
N ASP A 143 15.10 -15.13 10.56
CA ASP A 143 15.88 -14.40 9.56
C ASP A 143 15.77 -15.02 8.16
N ARG A 144 15.49 -16.31 8.09
CA ARG A 144 15.32 -17.08 6.87
C ARG A 144 14.22 -18.10 7.03
N LEU A 145 13.48 -18.32 5.94
CA LEU A 145 12.47 -19.36 5.83
C LEU A 145 12.70 -20.10 4.51
N SER A 146 12.89 -21.40 4.60
CA SER A 146 13.03 -22.31 3.45
C SER A 146 11.78 -23.15 3.26
N ALA A 147 11.68 -23.86 2.13
CA ALA A 147 10.59 -24.79 1.90
C ALA A 147 10.55 -25.94 2.94
N ASP A 148 11.72 -26.36 3.43
CA ASP A 148 11.83 -27.44 4.42
C ASP A 148 11.29 -27.00 5.79
N ASP A 149 11.43 -25.72 6.15
CA ASP A 149 10.89 -25.16 7.39
C ASP A 149 9.36 -25.25 7.46
N LEU A 150 8.66 -25.29 6.33
CA LEU A 150 7.19 -25.42 6.29
C LEU A 150 6.70 -26.76 6.83
N ALA A 151 7.55 -27.78 6.87
CA ALA A 151 7.25 -29.08 7.46
C ALA A 151 7.60 -29.16 8.96
N ASP A 152 8.26 -28.14 9.52
CA ASP A 152 8.66 -28.09 10.91
C ASP A 152 7.48 -27.76 11.83
N PRO A 153 7.05 -28.68 12.72
CA PRO A 153 5.99 -28.39 13.68
C PRO A 153 6.30 -27.21 14.63
N GLN A 154 7.57 -26.92 14.86
CA GLN A 154 8.01 -25.80 15.67
C GLN A 154 7.60 -24.46 15.06
N LEU A 155 7.65 -24.33 13.73
CA LEU A 155 7.21 -23.12 13.03
C LEU A 155 5.73 -22.79 13.33
N LEU A 156 4.86 -23.82 13.43
CA LEU A 156 3.46 -23.61 13.79
C LEU A 156 3.32 -23.02 15.20
N GLN A 157 4.11 -23.51 16.15
CA GLN A 157 4.09 -22.99 17.54
C GLN A 157 4.61 -21.55 17.59
N GLU A 158 5.70 -21.27 16.89
CA GLU A 158 6.26 -19.91 16.77
C GLU A 158 5.23 -18.95 16.18
N CYS A 159 4.56 -19.33 15.08
CA CYS A 159 3.52 -18.50 14.46
C CYS A 159 2.34 -18.24 15.42
N ARG A 160 1.89 -19.26 16.17
CA ARG A 160 0.80 -19.09 17.13
C ARG A 160 1.20 -18.17 18.27
N THR A 161 2.42 -18.32 18.80
CA THR A 161 2.94 -17.44 19.85
C THR A 161 3.06 -16.00 19.34
N ALA A 162 3.58 -15.80 18.14
CA ALA A 162 3.68 -14.49 17.51
C ALA A 162 2.30 -13.82 17.34
N LEU A 163 1.31 -14.56 16.84
CA LEU A 163 -0.05 -14.05 16.66
C LEU A 163 -0.75 -13.77 18.00
N ASP A 164 -0.53 -14.59 19.02
CA ASP A 164 -1.07 -14.35 20.35
C ASP A 164 -0.52 -13.08 20.97
N GLU A 165 0.79 -12.89 20.95
CA GLU A 165 1.42 -11.64 21.42
C GLU A 165 0.99 -10.43 20.59
N LEU A 166 0.84 -10.56 19.26
CA LEU A 166 0.37 -9.46 18.42
C LEU A 166 -1.04 -9.00 18.78
N THR A 167 -1.94 -9.95 19.05
CA THR A 167 -3.31 -9.61 19.48
C THR A 167 -3.35 -8.92 20.83
N GLN A 168 -2.45 -9.29 21.76
CA GLN A 168 -2.28 -8.61 23.05
C GLN A 168 -1.71 -7.19 22.84
N LEU A 169 -0.65 -7.04 22.03
CA LEU A 169 -0.03 -5.77 21.70
C LEU A 169 -1.04 -4.78 21.10
N LEU A 170 -1.93 -5.27 20.24
CA LEU A 170 -2.96 -4.48 19.55
C LEU A 170 -4.30 -4.45 20.30
N GLN A 171 -4.40 -5.06 21.49
CA GLN A 171 -5.61 -5.10 22.32
C GLN A 171 -6.84 -5.62 21.57
N LEU A 172 -6.66 -6.66 20.74
CA LEU A 172 -7.72 -7.24 19.93
C LEU A 172 -8.49 -8.36 20.63
N GLY A 173 -8.01 -8.83 21.77
CA GLY A 173 -8.54 -10.02 22.45
C GLY A 173 -8.26 -11.32 21.69
N SER A 174 -8.98 -12.39 22.02
CA SER A 174 -8.80 -13.72 21.43
C SER A 174 -9.57 -13.83 20.11
N ILE A 175 -8.98 -13.37 19.01
CA ILE A 175 -9.60 -13.40 17.69
C ILE A 175 -9.36 -14.70 16.92
N TYR A 176 -8.29 -15.42 17.24
CA TYR A 176 -7.94 -16.68 16.58
C TYR A 176 -8.52 -17.90 17.31
N PRO A 177 -8.95 -18.95 16.59
CA PRO A 177 -9.50 -20.15 17.22
C PRO A 177 -8.56 -20.80 18.24
N PHE A 178 -7.26 -20.84 17.99
CA PHE A 178 -6.27 -21.44 18.89
C PHE A 178 -6.10 -20.70 20.22
N GLN A 179 -6.57 -19.46 20.33
CA GLN A 179 -6.54 -18.65 21.57
C GLN A 179 -7.74 -18.93 22.48
N ARG A 180 -8.75 -19.65 22.00
CA ARG A 180 -10.01 -19.86 22.73
C ARG A 180 -10.09 -21.20 23.45
N GLY A 181 -9.00 -21.99 23.40
CA GLY A 181 -8.87 -23.27 24.10
C GLY A 181 -9.44 -24.42 23.33
#